data_e48161c1b201ecf30b421783ec47b9f8
#
_entry.id   e48161c1b201ecf30b421783ec47b9f8
#
_cell.length_a   1.000
_cell.length_b   1.000
_cell.length_c   1.000
_cell.angle_alpha   90.00
_cell.angle_beta   90.00
_cell.angle_gamma   90.00
#
_symmetry.space_group_name_H-M   'P 1'
#
loop_
_entity.id
_entity.type
_entity.pdbx_description
1 polymer ?
#
loop_
_entity_poly.entity_id
_entity_poly.type
_entity_poly.pdbx_seq_one_letter_code
_entity_poly.pdbx_strand_id
1 'polypeptide(L)'
;PTKALAADQLARIDALAVPGVRAATYDGDTPPDERRWIRDHANVVLTNPDLLHHSLLPGHERWARFLRSLRYVVVDECHVYRGVFGSHVASVIRRLRRVAARYGSFPAFVLASATVSDPATHAARLIGMPVTAVTLDGSPRGALTFALWEPATEDGHRRSATTEAAQIMAELVLRGVQVVAFARSRAGAESLASSARRRIEHDDPVSAAGVSAYRGGYLPVERRQIERALRDGSVRGLAATNALELGIDISGLDAVVLAGWPGRRASLWQQAGRAGRSGEESLAVLVAAGAPLDTYLVHHPDAVFGAPVEATVLDPHNRHVLAPHLAAAAAELPLTEADLAMFGDDARPLVDTLVA
;
A
#
# COMPACT_ATOMS: atom_id res chain seq x y z
N PRO A 1 7.19 0.70 1.89
CA PRO A 1 6.37 -0.47 2.20
C PRO A 1 6.42 -0.79 3.68
N THR A 2 5.35 -1.38 4.20
CA THR A 2 5.32 -1.89 5.57
C THR A 2 6.29 -3.08 5.69
N LYS A 3 6.79 -3.38 6.91
CA LYS A 3 7.62 -4.57 7.15
C LYS A 3 6.96 -5.86 6.65
N ALA A 4 5.63 -5.94 6.77
CA ALA A 4 4.85 -7.07 6.27
C ALA A 4 4.96 -7.23 4.75
N LEU A 5 4.82 -6.14 3.98
CA LEU A 5 5.00 -6.17 2.53
C LEU A 5 6.43 -6.57 2.14
N ALA A 6 7.44 -6.05 2.84
CA ALA A 6 8.83 -6.43 2.56
C ALA A 6 9.08 -7.93 2.80
N ALA A 7 8.53 -8.49 3.88
CA ALA A 7 8.63 -9.92 4.17
C ALA A 7 7.90 -10.80 3.14
N ASP A 8 6.72 -10.36 2.66
CA ASP A 8 5.97 -11.06 1.62
C ASP A 8 6.72 -11.03 0.27
N GLN A 9 7.23 -9.86 -0.12
CA GLN A 9 8.05 -9.73 -1.34
C GLN A 9 9.32 -10.58 -1.26
N LEU A 10 9.98 -10.64 -0.09
CA LEU A 10 11.15 -11.51 0.10
C LEU A 10 10.78 -12.98 -0.13
N ALA A 11 9.70 -13.45 0.48
CA ALA A 11 9.23 -14.82 0.32
C ALA A 11 8.93 -15.17 -1.16
N ARG A 12 8.35 -14.22 -1.90
CA ARG A 12 8.09 -14.39 -3.35
C ARG A 12 9.38 -14.46 -4.17
N ILE A 13 10.35 -13.58 -3.88
CA ILE A 13 11.65 -13.60 -4.55
C ILE A 13 12.36 -14.93 -4.28
N ASP A 14 12.35 -15.40 -3.04
CA ASP A 14 12.96 -16.68 -2.66
C ASP A 14 12.26 -17.86 -3.35
N ALA A 15 10.93 -17.82 -3.48
CA ALA A 15 10.14 -18.85 -4.18
C ALA A 15 10.45 -18.95 -5.68
N LEU A 16 10.93 -17.86 -6.32
CA LEU A 16 11.38 -17.89 -7.72
C LEU A 16 12.67 -18.70 -7.91
N ALA A 17 13.41 -18.97 -6.82
CA ALA A 17 14.63 -19.76 -6.80
C ALA A 17 15.67 -19.39 -7.90
N VAL A 18 15.77 -18.09 -8.22
CA VAL A 18 16.66 -17.61 -9.29
C VAL A 18 18.12 -17.75 -8.86
N PRO A 19 18.95 -18.48 -9.59
CA PRO A 19 20.36 -18.66 -9.23
C PRO A 19 21.11 -17.33 -9.13
N GLY A 20 21.86 -17.15 -8.03
CA GLY A 20 22.67 -15.95 -7.81
C GLY A 20 21.92 -14.78 -7.18
N VAL A 21 20.60 -14.82 -7.04
CA VAL A 21 19.83 -13.83 -6.26
C VAL A 21 20.07 -14.08 -4.78
N ARG A 22 20.46 -13.02 -4.07
CA ARG A 22 20.61 -12.97 -2.61
C ARG A 22 19.81 -11.77 -2.11
N ALA A 23 18.54 -12.05 -1.82
CA ALA A 23 17.62 -11.04 -1.33
C ALA A 23 17.64 -10.98 0.20
N ALA A 24 17.44 -9.80 0.76
CA ALA A 24 17.29 -9.62 2.19
C ALA A 24 16.45 -8.38 2.51
N THR A 25 15.76 -8.41 3.65
CA THR A 25 15.09 -7.24 4.22
C THR A 25 16.09 -6.43 5.06
N TYR A 26 16.08 -5.12 4.88
CA TYR A 26 16.87 -4.19 5.68
C TYR A 26 15.94 -3.15 6.29
N ASP A 27 15.60 -3.34 7.55
CA ASP A 27 14.65 -2.50 8.29
C ASP A 27 15.11 -2.24 9.73
N GLY A 28 14.26 -1.57 10.54
CA GLY A 28 14.60 -1.22 11.92
C GLY A 28 14.84 -2.43 12.83
N ASP A 29 14.28 -3.60 12.51
CA ASP A 29 14.38 -4.82 13.30
C ASP A 29 15.54 -5.72 12.86
N THR A 30 16.22 -5.41 11.74
CA THR A 30 17.33 -6.19 11.22
C THR A 30 18.51 -6.19 12.21
N PRO A 31 18.96 -7.35 12.72
CA PRO A 31 20.06 -7.46 13.68
C PRO A 31 21.39 -6.92 13.13
N PRO A 32 22.32 -6.44 13.97
CA PRO A 32 23.60 -5.87 13.53
C PRO A 32 24.44 -6.80 12.66
N ASP A 33 24.50 -8.08 12.98
CA ASP A 33 25.28 -9.07 12.22
C ASP A 33 24.68 -9.31 10.84
N GLU A 34 23.38 -9.41 10.76
CA GLU A 34 22.64 -9.53 9.52
C GLU A 34 22.81 -8.27 8.65
N ARG A 35 22.79 -7.07 9.25
CA ARG A 35 23.09 -5.82 8.54
C ARG A 35 24.45 -5.84 7.89
N ARG A 36 25.47 -6.43 8.53
CA ARG A 36 26.81 -6.58 7.94
C ARG A 36 26.77 -7.52 6.75
N TRP A 37 26.17 -8.70 6.93
CA TRP A 37 26.03 -9.69 5.86
C TRP A 37 25.31 -9.11 4.63
N ILE A 38 24.21 -8.37 4.84
CA ILE A 38 23.43 -7.72 3.76
C ILE A 38 24.33 -6.78 2.95
N ARG A 39 25.09 -5.91 3.59
CA ARG A 39 26.01 -4.99 2.91
C ARG A 39 27.07 -5.72 2.08
N ASP A 40 27.57 -6.81 2.59
CA ASP A 40 28.69 -7.52 2.00
C ASP A 40 28.26 -8.52 0.91
N HIS A 41 27.04 -9.06 0.98
CA HIS A 41 26.64 -10.19 0.16
C HIS A 41 25.33 -10.00 -0.62
N ALA A 42 24.36 -9.26 -0.10
CA ALA A 42 23.08 -9.11 -0.78
C ALA A 42 23.23 -8.35 -2.11
N ASN A 43 22.40 -8.73 -3.09
CA ASN A 43 22.26 -8.05 -4.36
C ASN A 43 20.82 -7.56 -4.63
N VAL A 44 19.87 -7.97 -3.78
CA VAL A 44 18.52 -7.42 -3.71
C VAL A 44 18.26 -7.03 -2.26
N VAL A 45 17.97 -5.76 -2.00
CA VAL A 45 17.71 -5.23 -0.66
C VAL A 45 16.32 -4.61 -0.62
N LEU A 46 15.45 -5.20 0.20
CA LEU A 46 14.12 -4.68 0.45
C LEU A 46 14.19 -3.76 1.69
N THR A 47 13.87 -2.50 1.50
CA THR A 47 13.98 -1.48 2.55
C THR A 47 12.86 -0.44 2.42
N ASN A 48 12.91 0.59 3.24
CA ASN A 48 11.96 1.70 3.24
C ASN A 48 12.67 3.06 3.19
N PRO A 49 11.94 4.15 2.87
CA PRO A 49 12.54 5.48 2.80
C PRO A 49 13.22 5.95 4.09
N ASP A 50 12.72 5.55 5.27
CA ASP A 50 13.30 5.95 6.56
C ASP A 50 14.70 5.34 6.72
N LEU A 51 14.88 4.06 6.39
CA LEU A 51 16.20 3.41 6.44
C LEU A 51 17.17 3.97 5.40
N LEU A 52 16.68 4.34 4.22
CA LEU A 52 17.50 5.08 3.26
C LEU A 52 17.98 6.38 3.87
N HIS A 53 17.07 7.17 4.46
CA HIS A 53 17.37 8.47 5.05
C HIS A 53 18.31 8.39 6.26
N HIS A 54 18.00 7.50 7.22
CA HIS A 54 18.71 7.48 8.51
C HIS A 54 19.91 6.55 8.55
N SER A 55 20.06 5.61 7.63
CA SER A 55 21.12 4.59 7.70
C SER A 55 21.95 4.48 6.44
N LEU A 56 21.34 4.28 5.27
CA LEU A 56 22.08 4.02 4.04
C LEU A 56 22.79 5.29 3.54
N LEU A 57 22.07 6.39 3.40
CA LEU A 57 22.61 7.61 2.83
C LEU A 57 23.67 8.24 3.71
N PRO A 58 23.49 8.44 5.04
CA PRO A 58 24.56 8.94 5.90
C PRO A 58 25.75 8.00 6.01
N GLY A 59 25.53 6.70 5.85
CA GLY A 59 26.58 5.67 5.90
C GLY A 59 26.94 5.08 4.54
N HIS A 60 26.77 5.83 3.45
CA HIS A 60 26.90 5.34 2.08
C HIS A 60 28.27 4.69 1.76
N GLU A 61 29.32 5.09 2.43
CA GLU A 61 30.65 4.49 2.25
C GLU A 61 30.65 3.00 2.57
N ARG A 62 29.92 2.60 3.62
CA ARG A 62 29.75 1.19 3.99
C ARG A 62 28.92 0.40 2.97
N TRP A 63 28.18 1.08 2.11
CA TRP A 63 27.37 0.54 1.03
C TRP A 63 28.03 0.67 -0.35
N ALA A 64 29.26 1.13 -0.41
CA ALA A 64 29.98 1.45 -1.65
C ALA A 64 29.97 0.28 -2.66
N ARG A 65 30.13 -0.97 -2.17
CA ARG A 65 30.06 -2.17 -3.02
C ARG A 65 28.68 -2.33 -3.66
N PHE A 66 27.63 -2.22 -2.88
CA PHE A 66 26.24 -2.34 -3.35
C PHE A 66 25.89 -1.20 -4.30
N LEU A 67 26.25 0.05 -3.93
CA LEU A 67 25.96 1.24 -4.72
C LEU A 67 26.65 1.24 -6.08
N ARG A 68 27.89 0.74 -6.20
CA ARG A 68 28.58 0.60 -7.49
C ARG A 68 27.87 -0.34 -8.46
N SER A 69 27.19 -1.33 -7.96
CA SER A 69 26.46 -2.33 -8.76
C SER A 69 24.96 -2.11 -8.79
N LEU A 70 24.45 -1.01 -8.25
CA LEU A 70 23.03 -0.69 -8.22
C LEU A 70 22.51 -0.40 -9.63
N ARG A 71 21.69 -1.29 -10.17
CA ARG A 71 21.13 -1.17 -11.51
C ARG A 71 19.68 -0.76 -11.52
N TYR A 72 18.92 -1.14 -10.49
CA TYR A 72 17.49 -0.92 -10.41
C TYR A 72 17.09 -0.41 -9.04
N VAL A 73 16.18 0.54 -9.01
CA VAL A 73 15.45 0.97 -7.82
C VAL A 73 13.98 0.76 -8.07
N VAL A 74 13.38 -0.18 -7.35
CA VAL A 74 11.95 -0.47 -7.46
C VAL A 74 11.21 0.25 -6.34
N VAL A 75 10.26 1.08 -6.70
CA VAL A 75 9.40 1.83 -5.77
C VAL A 75 8.00 1.25 -5.86
N ASP A 76 7.70 0.34 -4.96
CA ASP A 76 6.39 -0.29 -4.89
C ASP A 76 5.38 0.60 -4.17
N GLU A 77 4.10 0.48 -4.55
CA GLU A 77 2.98 1.27 -4.02
C GLU A 77 3.26 2.79 -4.04
N CYS A 78 3.84 3.30 -5.14
CA CYS A 78 4.32 4.68 -5.21
C CYS A 78 3.21 5.73 -5.01
N HIS A 79 1.94 5.37 -5.18
CA HIS A 79 0.78 6.23 -4.92
C HIS A 79 0.60 6.63 -3.44
N VAL A 80 1.22 5.91 -2.51
CA VAL A 80 1.18 6.27 -1.08
C VAL A 80 2.07 7.47 -0.76
N TYR A 81 3.06 7.76 -1.61
CA TYR A 81 4.00 8.87 -1.43
C TYR A 81 3.39 10.18 -1.92
N ARG A 82 2.61 10.83 -1.05
CA ARG A 82 1.86 12.06 -1.32
C ARG A 82 1.94 13.04 -0.16
N GLY A 83 1.55 14.29 -0.42
CA GLY A 83 1.62 15.37 0.57
C GLY A 83 3.04 15.55 1.11
N VAL A 84 3.16 15.94 2.36
CA VAL A 84 4.45 16.18 3.02
C VAL A 84 5.33 14.94 3.06
N PHE A 85 4.74 13.76 3.36
CA PHE A 85 5.47 12.50 3.34
C PHE A 85 6.06 12.18 1.96
N GLY A 86 5.28 12.37 0.90
CA GLY A 86 5.76 12.23 -0.47
C GLY A 86 6.90 13.19 -0.80
N SER A 87 6.85 14.43 -0.31
CA SER A 87 7.92 15.42 -0.49
C SER A 87 9.23 14.99 0.18
N HIS A 88 9.16 14.40 1.39
CA HIS A 88 10.33 13.79 2.03
C HIS A 88 10.90 12.64 1.21
N VAL A 89 10.05 11.71 0.75
CA VAL A 89 10.49 10.56 -0.07
C VAL A 89 11.10 11.03 -1.39
N ALA A 90 10.53 12.03 -2.05
CA ALA A 90 11.08 12.62 -3.25
C ALA A 90 12.50 13.18 -3.04
N SER A 91 12.75 13.84 -1.90
CA SER A 91 14.07 14.33 -1.53
C SER A 91 15.05 13.20 -1.20
N VAL A 92 14.60 12.15 -0.50
CA VAL A 92 15.41 10.95 -0.23
C VAL A 92 15.84 10.26 -1.52
N ILE A 93 14.94 10.12 -2.50
CA ILE A 93 15.25 9.52 -3.80
C ILE A 93 16.28 10.36 -4.57
N ARG A 94 16.15 11.69 -4.57
CA ARG A 94 17.14 12.58 -5.20
C ARG A 94 18.53 12.42 -4.57
N ARG A 95 18.59 12.33 -3.24
CA ARG A 95 19.84 12.06 -2.50
C ARG A 95 20.42 10.70 -2.87
N LEU A 96 19.56 9.65 -2.96
CA LEU A 96 20.00 8.32 -3.39
C LEU A 96 20.59 8.35 -4.81
N ARG A 97 19.96 9.02 -5.76
CA ARG A 97 20.47 9.19 -7.13
C ARG A 97 21.83 9.87 -7.13
N ARG A 98 21.96 10.92 -6.35
CA ARG A 98 23.21 11.67 -6.20
C ARG A 98 24.34 10.80 -5.62
N VAL A 99 24.06 10.09 -4.54
CA VAL A 99 25.03 9.18 -3.91
C VAL A 99 25.38 8.03 -4.85
N ALA A 100 24.42 7.43 -5.56
CA ALA A 100 24.69 6.40 -6.56
C ALA A 100 25.59 6.89 -7.68
N ALA A 101 25.35 8.10 -8.21
CA ALA A 101 26.18 8.73 -9.23
C ALA A 101 27.64 8.93 -8.77
N ARG A 102 27.87 9.26 -7.49
CA ARG A 102 29.22 9.34 -6.89
C ARG A 102 29.97 8.01 -7.01
N TYR A 103 29.27 6.90 -7.00
CA TYR A 103 29.84 5.56 -7.16
C TYR A 103 29.83 5.07 -8.62
N GLY A 104 29.48 5.94 -9.58
CA GLY A 104 29.41 5.60 -11.01
C GLY A 104 28.18 4.80 -11.41
N SER A 105 27.14 4.79 -10.58
CA SER A 105 25.89 4.07 -10.85
C SER A 105 24.74 5.03 -11.17
N PHE A 106 23.97 4.68 -12.21
CA PHE A 106 22.80 5.41 -12.69
C PHE A 106 21.64 4.43 -12.83
N PRO A 107 20.99 4.06 -11.70
CA PRO A 107 19.99 3.01 -11.70
C PRO A 107 18.75 3.41 -12.49
N ALA A 108 18.14 2.43 -13.18
CA ALA A 108 16.81 2.56 -13.73
C ALA A 108 15.78 2.49 -12.60
N PHE A 109 14.79 3.39 -12.65
CA PHE A 109 13.68 3.41 -11.68
C PHE A 109 12.47 2.69 -12.28
N VAL A 110 11.93 1.74 -11.51
CA VAL A 110 10.68 1.05 -11.80
C VAL A 110 9.70 1.38 -10.69
N LEU A 111 8.58 2.01 -11.04
CA LEU A 111 7.57 2.38 -10.04
C LEU A 111 6.32 1.55 -10.30
N ALA A 112 5.86 0.87 -9.27
CA ALA A 112 4.61 0.14 -9.28
C ALA A 112 3.55 0.90 -8.47
N SER A 113 2.34 0.91 -8.97
CA SER A 113 1.23 1.62 -8.33
C SER A 113 -0.09 0.91 -8.61
N ALA A 114 -1.00 0.98 -7.65
CA ALA A 114 -2.41 0.78 -7.93
C ALA A 114 -2.94 1.93 -8.82
N THR A 115 -4.25 2.04 -8.97
CA THR A 115 -4.88 3.06 -9.81
C THR A 115 -4.49 4.49 -9.40
N VAL A 116 -3.92 5.25 -10.32
CA VAL A 116 -3.52 6.66 -10.17
C VAL A 116 -4.01 7.43 -11.39
N SER A 117 -4.50 8.65 -11.21
CA SER A 117 -5.06 9.46 -12.30
C SER A 117 -4.02 9.86 -13.36
N ASP A 118 -2.81 10.20 -12.93
CA ASP A 118 -1.68 10.58 -13.80
C ASP A 118 -0.39 9.94 -13.28
N PRO A 119 -0.13 8.67 -13.65
CA PRO A 119 1.01 7.92 -13.13
C PRO A 119 2.36 8.49 -13.59
N ALA A 120 2.47 8.98 -14.83
CA ALA A 120 3.72 9.52 -15.36
C ALA A 120 4.16 10.78 -14.62
N THR A 121 3.26 11.75 -14.47
CA THR A 121 3.55 12.99 -13.76
C THR A 121 3.84 12.77 -12.28
N HIS A 122 3.07 11.91 -11.60
CA HIS A 122 3.31 11.59 -10.21
C HIS A 122 4.69 10.93 -10.01
N ALA A 123 5.01 9.92 -10.81
CA ALA A 123 6.29 9.22 -10.76
C ALA A 123 7.45 10.17 -11.10
N ALA A 124 7.32 11.00 -12.14
CA ALA A 124 8.34 11.97 -12.51
C ALA A 124 8.63 12.99 -11.39
N ARG A 125 7.59 13.50 -10.73
CA ARG A 125 7.75 14.38 -9.55
C ARG A 125 8.45 13.66 -8.40
N LEU A 126 8.09 12.40 -8.15
CA LEU A 126 8.67 11.61 -7.06
C LEU A 126 10.16 11.37 -7.27
N ILE A 127 10.58 10.91 -8.45
CA ILE A 127 11.98 10.54 -8.70
C ILE A 127 12.84 11.68 -9.28
N GLY A 128 12.21 12.77 -9.73
CA GLY A 128 12.90 13.94 -10.29
C GLY A 128 13.50 13.69 -11.69
N MET A 129 12.84 12.86 -12.52
CA MET A 129 13.23 12.60 -13.90
C MET A 129 12.02 12.13 -14.72
N PRO A 130 12.02 12.27 -16.06
CA PRO A 130 10.95 11.79 -16.91
C PRO A 130 10.70 10.29 -16.74
N VAL A 131 9.44 9.88 -16.84
CA VAL A 131 9.00 8.49 -16.69
C VAL A 131 8.03 8.15 -17.81
N THR A 132 8.15 6.95 -18.38
CA THR A 132 7.18 6.39 -19.29
C THR A 132 6.17 5.56 -18.52
N ALA A 133 4.88 5.89 -18.62
CA ALA A 133 3.82 5.11 -17.98
C ALA A 133 3.46 3.90 -18.86
N VAL A 134 3.33 2.73 -18.19
CA VAL A 134 2.76 1.51 -18.76
C VAL A 134 1.42 1.28 -18.08
N THR A 135 0.32 1.62 -18.75
CA THR A 135 -1.04 1.61 -18.18
C THR A 135 -1.94 0.55 -18.77
N LEU A 136 -1.51 -0.10 -19.84
CA LEU A 136 -2.24 -1.21 -20.45
C LEU A 136 -1.94 -2.49 -19.64
N ASP A 137 -2.92 -2.92 -18.88
CA ASP A 137 -2.85 -4.15 -18.09
C ASP A 137 -3.33 -5.33 -18.95
N GLY A 138 -2.42 -6.23 -19.29
CA GLY A 138 -2.69 -7.45 -20.03
C GLY A 138 -2.94 -8.66 -19.12
N SER A 139 -3.01 -8.49 -17.81
CA SER A 139 -3.24 -9.60 -16.88
C SER A 139 -4.66 -10.17 -17.04
N PRO A 140 -4.82 -11.51 -17.09
CA PRO A 140 -6.14 -12.12 -17.10
C PRO A 140 -6.89 -11.77 -15.81
N ARG A 141 -8.09 -11.22 -15.95
CA ARG A 141 -9.01 -10.91 -14.84
C ARG A 141 -10.32 -11.63 -15.04
N GLY A 142 -10.86 -12.18 -13.96
CA GLY A 142 -12.23 -12.64 -13.91
C GLY A 142 -13.22 -11.47 -13.94
N ALA A 143 -14.48 -11.77 -14.22
CA ALA A 143 -15.54 -10.77 -14.14
C ALA A 143 -15.75 -10.32 -12.69
N LEU A 144 -15.79 -9.02 -12.46
CA LEU A 144 -16.13 -8.42 -11.17
C LEU A 144 -17.55 -7.84 -11.25
N THR A 145 -18.49 -8.44 -10.52
CA THR A 145 -19.79 -7.84 -10.29
C THR A 145 -19.70 -6.84 -9.14
N PHE A 146 -20.04 -5.59 -9.40
CA PHE A 146 -20.02 -4.55 -8.37
C PHE A 146 -21.44 -4.10 -8.05
N ALA A 147 -21.90 -4.39 -6.83
CA ALA A 147 -23.21 -4.01 -6.34
C ALA A 147 -23.16 -2.73 -5.50
N LEU A 148 -24.04 -1.79 -5.80
CA LEU A 148 -24.33 -0.61 -4.99
C LEU A 148 -25.57 -0.92 -4.15
N TRP A 149 -25.39 -1.03 -2.84
CA TRP A 149 -26.39 -1.55 -1.93
C TRP A 149 -26.88 -0.48 -0.97
N GLU A 150 -28.19 -0.24 -0.96
CA GLU A 150 -28.85 0.62 0.02
C GLU A 150 -29.51 -0.24 1.10
N PRO A 151 -29.13 -0.08 2.40
CA PRO A 151 -29.76 -0.81 3.49
C PRO A 151 -31.25 -0.51 3.59
N ALA A 152 -32.04 -1.54 3.91
CA ALA A 152 -33.48 -1.40 4.12
C ALA A 152 -33.78 -0.44 5.29
N THR A 153 -34.94 0.23 5.19
CA THR A 153 -35.49 1.04 6.28
C THR A 153 -36.55 0.20 6.99
N GLU A 154 -36.35 -0.03 8.27
CA GLU A 154 -37.28 -0.74 9.15
C GLU A 154 -37.74 0.22 10.24
N ASP A 155 -39.06 0.30 10.46
CA ASP A 155 -39.70 1.17 11.46
C ASP A 155 -39.20 2.65 11.39
N GLY A 156 -39.02 3.18 10.18
CA GLY A 156 -38.51 4.53 9.94
C GLY A 156 -37.00 4.72 10.20
N HIS A 157 -36.28 3.67 10.58
CA HIS A 157 -34.85 3.69 10.82
C HIS A 157 -34.11 2.86 9.78
N ARG A 158 -33.12 3.47 9.14
CA ARG A 158 -32.23 2.78 8.20
C ARG A 158 -31.24 1.92 8.98
N ARG A 159 -31.08 0.66 8.59
CA ARG A 159 -30.04 -0.20 9.17
C ARG A 159 -28.67 0.41 8.96
N SER A 160 -27.77 0.23 9.93
CA SER A 160 -26.40 0.69 9.77
C SER A 160 -25.63 -0.12 8.70
N ALA A 161 -24.74 0.52 7.96
CA ALA A 161 -23.92 -0.17 6.96
C ALA A 161 -23.11 -1.32 7.59
N THR A 162 -22.67 -1.20 8.83
CA THR A 162 -21.96 -2.27 9.55
C THR A 162 -22.86 -3.47 9.83
N THR A 163 -24.13 -3.25 10.22
CA THR A 163 -25.11 -4.31 10.47
C THR A 163 -25.48 -5.03 9.17
N GLU A 164 -25.70 -4.28 8.11
CA GLU A 164 -26.03 -4.80 6.79
C GLU A 164 -24.86 -5.59 6.19
N ALA A 165 -23.64 -5.04 6.27
CA ALA A 165 -22.44 -5.74 5.83
C ALA A 165 -22.18 -7.04 6.61
N ALA A 166 -22.51 -7.06 7.92
CA ALA A 166 -22.41 -8.28 8.73
C ALA A 166 -23.45 -9.35 8.30
N GLN A 167 -24.63 -8.93 7.88
CA GLN A 167 -25.63 -9.83 7.35
C GLN A 167 -25.19 -10.42 6.00
N ILE A 168 -24.75 -9.57 5.07
CA ILE A 168 -24.24 -10.00 3.76
C ILE A 168 -23.05 -10.95 3.94
N MET A 169 -22.11 -10.62 4.84
CA MET A 169 -20.98 -11.51 5.16
C MET A 169 -21.47 -12.87 5.68
N ALA A 170 -22.42 -12.90 6.60
CA ALA A 170 -22.95 -14.14 7.17
C ALA A 170 -23.59 -15.03 6.09
N GLU A 171 -24.41 -14.46 5.22
CA GLU A 171 -25.04 -15.17 4.09
C GLU A 171 -24.01 -15.76 3.11
N LEU A 172 -22.94 -15.00 2.81
CA LEU A 172 -21.88 -15.45 1.93
C LEU A 172 -21.06 -16.59 2.57
N VAL A 173 -20.70 -16.46 3.84
CA VAL A 173 -19.95 -17.50 4.58
C VAL A 173 -20.75 -18.80 4.67
N LEU A 174 -22.05 -18.73 4.97
CA LEU A 174 -22.93 -19.91 5.00
C LEU A 174 -23.02 -20.63 3.64
N ARG A 175 -22.82 -19.91 2.54
CA ARG A 175 -22.71 -20.47 1.18
C ARG A 175 -21.31 -20.94 0.80
N GLY A 176 -20.37 -20.92 1.74
CA GLY A 176 -18.99 -21.35 1.51
C GLY A 176 -18.11 -20.32 0.82
N VAL A 177 -18.60 -19.09 0.61
CA VAL A 177 -17.89 -17.99 -0.05
C VAL A 177 -16.86 -17.39 0.90
N GLN A 178 -15.66 -17.18 0.43
CA GLN A 178 -14.60 -16.48 1.18
C GLN A 178 -14.73 -14.97 0.98
N VAL A 179 -15.01 -14.23 2.07
CA VAL A 179 -15.38 -12.81 2.02
C VAL A 179 -14.59 -11.97 3.00
N VAL A 180 -14.18 -10.78 2.54
CA VAL A 180 -13.66 -9.72 3.42
C VAL A 180 -14.65 -8.57 3.46
N ALA A 181 -15.00 -8.11 4.66
CA ALA A 181 -15.81 -6.91 4.86
C ALA A 181 -14.97 -5.78 5.46
N PHE A 182 -14.90 -4.66 4.77
CA PHE A 182 -14.18 -3.48 5.22
C PHE A 182 -15.05 -2.56 6.06
N ALA A 183 -14.58 -2.21 7.25
CA ALA A 183 -15.20 -1.25 8.16
C ALA A 183 -14.31 -0.02 8.34
N ARG A 184 -14.93 1.15 8.56
CA ARG A 184 -14.23 2.46 8.68
C ARG A 184 -13.45 2.62 9.98
N SER A 185 -13.71 1.79 10.99
CA SER A 185 -13.04 1.88 12.30
C SER A 185 -12.73 0.50 12.87
N ARG A 186 -11.78 0.48 13.83
CA ARG A 186 -11.41 -0.75 14.55
C ARG A 186 -12.60 -1.34 15.29
N ALA A 187 -13.38 -0.51 16.00
CA ALA A 187 -14.59 -0.94 16.69
C ALA A 187 -15.65 -1.45 15.71
N GLY A 188 -15.78 -0.82 14.52
CA GLY A 188 -16.66 -1.26 13.45
C GLY A 188 -16.30 -2.64 12.92
N ALA A 189 -15.00 -2.94 12.71
CA ALA A 189 -14.55 -4.25 12.27
C ALA A 189 -14.85 -5.34 13.31
N GLU A 190 -14.56 -5.09 14.58
CA GLU A 190 -14.90 -6.03 15.66
C GLU A 190 -16.41 -6.27 15.79
N SER A 191 -17.21 -5.20 15.73
CA SER A 191 -18.68 -5.28 15.76
C SER A 191 -19.22 -6.05 14.57
N LEU A 192 -18.70 -5.83 13.37
CA LEU A 192 -19.07 -6.54 12.14
C LEU A 192 -18.79 -8.05 12.28
N ALA A 193 -17.55 -8.41 12.66
CA ALA A 193 -17.17 -9.81 12.88
C ALA A 193 -18.05 -10.49 13.93
N SER A 194 -18.26 -9.85 15.09
CA SER A 194 -19.10 -10.38 16.16
C SER A 194 -20.55 -10.54 15.73
N SER A 195 -21.09 -9.58 14.97
CA SER A 195 -22.48 -9.65 14.48
C SER A 195 -22.66 -10.74 13.42
N ALA A 196 -21.71 -10.88 12.49
CA ALA A 196 -21.73 -11.94 11.49
C ALA A 196 -21.64 -13.32 12.16
N ARG A 197 -20.70 -13.48 13.12
CA ARG A 197 -20.52 -14.73 13.86
C ARG A 197 -21.80 -15.16 14.57
N ARG A 198 -22.45 -14.28 15.33
CA ARG A 198 -23.70 -14.60 16.03
C ARG A 198 -24.85 -15.01 15.08
N ARG A 199 -24.89 -14.44 13.87
CA ARG A 199 -25.89 -14.83 12.86
C ARG A 199 -25.65 -16.23 12.32
N ILE A 200 -24.37 -16.56 12.05
CA ILE A 200 -23.96 -17.86 11.51
C ILE A 200 -24.08 -18.95 12.59
N GLU A 201 -23.72 -18.64 13.85
CA GLU A 201 -23.65 -19.60 14.96
C GLU A 201 -24.97 -20.35 15.21
N HIS A 202 -26.11 -19.71 14.91
CA HIS A 202 -27.41 -20.34 15.04
C HIS A 202 -27.59 -21.48 14.03
N ASP A 203 -27.11 -21.33 12.81
CA ASP A 203 -27.33 -22.26 11.71
C ASP A 203 -26.14 -23.21 11.52
N ASP A 204 -24.90 -22.70 11.68
CA ASP A 204 -23.66 -23.46 11.49
C ASP A 204 -22.54 -22.95 12.44
N PRO A 205 -22.41 -23.55 13.64
CA PRO A 205 -21.36 -23.20 14.60
C PRO A 205 -19.94 -23.37 14.05
N VAL A 206 -19.71 -24.29 13.11
CA VAL A 206 -18.39 -24.55 12.51
C VAL A 206 -18.00 -23.37 11.60
N SER A 207 -18.90 -22.96 10.73
CA SER A 207 -18.67 -21.79 9.88
C SER A 207 -18.58 -20.49 10.69
N ALA A 208 -19.28 -20.37 11.82
CA ALA A 208 -19.15 -19.24 12.73
C ALA A 208 -17.73 -19.08 13.29
N ALA A 209 -17.05 -20.18 13.63
CA ALA A 209 -15.67 -20.17 14.09
C ALA A 209 -14.69 -19.68 13.01
N GLY A 210 -15.06 -19.80 11.73
CA GLY A 210 -14.31 -19.28 10.57
C GLY A 210 -14.45 -17.77 10.33
N VAL A 211 -15.08 -17.00 11.23
CA VAL A 211 -15.21 -15.54 11.11
C VAL A 211 -14.25 -14.85 12.08
N SER A 212 -13.44 -13.93 11.59
CA SER A 212 -12.45 -13.19 12.38
C SER A 212 -12.47 -11.70 12.09
N ALA A 213 -11.84 -10.91 12.98
CA ALA A 213 -11.53 -9.51 12.72
C ALA A 213 -10.05 -9.33 12.40
N TYR A 214 -9.72 -8.31 11.60
CA TYR A 214 -8.34 -7.91 11.28
C TYR A 214 -8.19 -6.39 11.33
N ARG A 215 -7.34 -5.90 12.21
CA ARG A 215 -7.16 -4.46 12.40
C ARG A 215 -5.74 -4.10 12.83
N GLY A 216 -5.38 -2.84 12.65
CA GLY A 216 -4.18 -2.29 13.26
C GLY A 216 -4.21 -2.40 14.78
N GLY A 217 -3.08 -2.76 15.39
CA GLY A 217 -2.94 -2.94 16.82
C GLY A 217 -2.87 -4.40 17.30
N TYR A 218 -3.13 -5.38 16.44
CA TYR A 218 -2.80 -6.77 16.72
C TYR A 218 -1.29 -7.00 16.70
N LEU A 219 -0.82 -7.93 17.50
CA LEU A 219 0.58 -8.35 17.47
C LEU A 219 0.96 -8.94 16.10
N PRO A 220 2.20 -8.78 15.64
CA PRO A 220 2.64 -9.33 14.36
C PRO A 220 2.40 -10.84 14.21
N VAL A 221 2.48 -11.58 15.32
CA VAL A 221 2.21 -13.03 15.33
C VAL A 221 0.74 -13.33 15.07
N GLU A 222 -0.18 -12.62 15.74
CA GLU A 222 -1.63 -12.76 15.58
C GLU A 222 -2.05 -12.45 14.14
N ARG A 223 -1.52 -11.35 13.58
CA ARG A 223 -1.79 -10.98 12.19
C ARG A 223 -1.40 -12.08 11.23
N ARG A 224 -0.18 -12.63 11.35
CA ARG A 224 0.31 -13.73 10.51
C ARG A 224 -0.53 -15.01 10.66
N GLN A 225 -1.07 -15.27 11.85
CA GLN A 225 -1.97 -16.41 12.06
C GLN A 225 -3.28 -16.22 11.28
N ILE A 226 -3.92 -15.05 11.38
CA ILE A 226 -5.16 -14.74 10.64
C ILE A 226 -4.92 -14.77 9.13
N GLU A 227 -3.80 -14.22 8.66
CA GLU A 227 -3.41 -14.24 7.25
C GLU A 227 -3.20 -15.66 6.70
N ARG A 228 -2.60 -16.55 7.50
CA ARG A 228 -2.48 -17.97 7.14
C ARG A 228 -3.84 -18.65 7.13
N ALA A 229 -4.64 -18.45 8.16
CA ALA A 229 -5.97 -19.01 8.28
C ALA A 229 -6.92 -18.57 7.15
N LEU A 230 -6.75 -17.35 6.63
CA LEU A 230 -7.48 -16.90 5.46
C LEU A 230 -6.96 -17.59 4.17
N ARG A 231 -5.64 -17.77 4.03
CA ARG A 231 -5.06 -18.46 2.86
C ARG A 231 -5.38 -19.95 2.79
N ASP A 232 -5.43 -20.62 3.93
CA ASP A 232 -5.77 -22.07 4.00
C ASP A 232 -7.28 -22.32 4.03
N GLY A 233 -8.09 -21.26 4.06
CA GLY A 233 -9.58 -21.35 4.01
C GLY A 233 -10.22 -21.67 5.35
N SER A 234 -9.49 -21.75 6.46
CA SER A 234 -10.05 -21.95 7.81
C SER A 234 -10.76 -20.68 8.32
N VAL A 235 -10.33 -19.49 7.87
CA VAL A 235 -11.09 -18.25 7.97
C VAL A 235 -11.76 -17.96 6.63
N ARG A 236 -13.08 -17.93 6.61
CA ARG A 236 -13.90 -17.61 5.44
C ARG A 236 -14.50 -16.23 5.48
N GLY A 237 -14.76 -15.68 6.66
CA GLY A 237 -15.24 -14.33 6.87
C GLY A 237 -14.22 -13.48 7.61
N LEU A 238 -13.75 -12.38 7.02
CA LEU A 238 -12.80 -11.48 7.67
C LEU A 238 -13.33 -10.05 7.68
N ALA A 239 -13.61 -9.51 8.87
CA ALA A 239 -13.94 -8.11 9.02
C ALA A 239 -12.65 -7.29 9.23
N ALA A 240 -12.37 -6.34 8.34
CA ALA A 240 -11.10 -5.62 8.33
C ALA A 240 -11.27 -4.10 8.34
N THR A 241 -10.22 -3.40 8.77
CA THR A 241 -10.06 -1.97 8.50
C THR A 241 -9.19 -1.77 7.26
N ASN A 242 -8.92 -0.51 6.89
CA ASN A 242 -7.96 -0.16 5.85
C ASN A 242 -6.54 -0.73 6.07
N ALA A 243 -6.25 -1.32 7.23
CA ALA A 243 -5.00 -2.04 7.48
C ALA A 243 -4.79 -3.23 6.51
N LEU A 244 -5.88 -3.76 5.92
CA LEU A 244 -5.86 -4.82 4.91
C LEU A 244 -5.83 -4.27 3.47
N GLU A 245 -5.95 -2.97 3.29
CA GLU A 245 -5.95 -2.30 1.98
C GLU A 245 -4.57 -2.38 1.31
N LEU A 246 -3.49 -2.23 2.09
CA LEU A 246 -2.12 -2.14 1.61
C LEU A 246 -1.20 -3.19 2.24
N GLY A 247 -0.36 -3.78 1.42
CA GLY A 247 0.85 -4.48 1.89
C GLY A 247 0.67 -5.90 2.42
N ILE A 248 -0.45 -6.55 2.17
CA ILE A 248 -0.65 -7.97 2.52
C ILE A 248 -1.18 -8.68 1.28
N ASP A 249 -0.55 -9.80 0.94
CA ASP A 249 -1.00 -10.65 -0.15
C ASP A 249 -2.22 -11.48 0.29
N ILE A 250 -3.33 -10.79 0.39
CA ILE A 250 -4.66 -11.37 0.48
C ILE A 250 -5.38 -10.91 -0.78
N SER A 251 -5.16 -11.63 -1.83
CA SER A 251 -5.86 -11.51 -3.12
C SER A 251 -6.58 -12.82 -3.40
N GLY A 252 -7.53 -12.78 -4.30
CA GLY A 252 -8.24 -14.00 -4.70
C GLY A 252 -9.35 -14.41 -3.75
N LEU A 253 -9.97 -13.44 -3.09
CA LEU A 253 -11.20 -13.64 -2.35
C LEU A 253 -12.39 -13.73 -3.33
N ASP A 254 -13.42 -14.50 -2.96
CA ASP A 254 -14.62 -14.62 -3.79
C ASP A 254 -15.46 -13.33 -3.72
N ALA A 255 -15.49 -12.69 -2.54
CA ALA A 255 -16.27 -11.47 -2.35
C ALA A 255 -15.61 -10.45 -1.41
N VAL A 256 -15.97 -9.18 -1.66
CA VAL A 256 -15.62 -8.04 -0.79
C VAL A 256 -16.87 -7.23 -0.47
N VAL A 257 -17.04 -6.85 0.79
CA VAL A 257 -18.14 -5.97 1.25
C VAL A 257 -17.54 -4.72 1.86
N LEU A 258 -17.97 -3.54 1.43
CA LEU A 258 -17.53 -2.26 1.98
C LEU A 258 -18.65 -1.64 2.81
N ALA A 259 -18.46 -1.54 4.12
CA ALA A 259 -19.43 -0.94 5.04
C ALA A 259 -19.29 0.59 5.07
N GLY A 260 -19.85 1.24 4.06
CA GLY A 260 -19.76 2.68 3.78
C GLY A 260 -18.67 3.02 2.80
N TRP A 261 -18.76 4.24 2.26
CA TRP A 261 -17.76 4.81 1.36
C TRP A 261 -16.40 4.92 2.04
N PRO A 262 -15.30 4.40 1.45
CA PRO A 262 -13.98 4.39 2.09
C PRO A 262 -13.26 5.76 2.09
N GLY A 263 -13.94 6.80 1.63
CA GLY A 263 -13.43 8.17 1.61
C GLY A 263 -12.75 8.58 0.30
N ARG A 264 -12.29 7.63 -0.50
CA ARG A 264 -11.62 7.86 -1.80
C ARG A 264 -11.94 6.74 -2.79
N ARG A 265 -11.96 7.08 -4.10
CA ARG A 265 -12.08 6.09 -5.18
C ARG A 265 -10.88 5.16 -5.22
N ALA A 266 -9.67 5.69 -5.00
CA ALA A 266 -8.47 4.85 -4.92
C ALA A 266 -8.63 3.74 -3.85
N SER A 267 -9.11 4.07 -2.64
CA SER A 267 -9.37 3.09 -1.59
C SER A 267 -10.52 2.14 -1.97
N LEU A 268 -11.57 2.63 -2.63
CA LEU A 268 -12.65 1.78 -3.13
C LEU A 268 -12.10 0.68 -4.04
N TRP A 269 -11.30 1.07 -5.03
CA TRP A 269 -10.74 0.12 -5.99
C TRP A 269 -9.68 -0.80 -5.39
N GLN A 270 -8.89 -0.32 -4.42
CA GLN A 270 -7.92 -1.14 -3.70
C GLN A 270 -8.60 -2.21 -2.82
N GLN A 271 -9.70 -1.84 -2.17
CA GLN A 271 -10.50 -2.76 -1.37
C GLN A 271 -11.28 -3.73 -2.27
N ALA A 272 -12.00 -3.24 -3.27
CA ALA A 272 -12.74 -4.07 -4.22
C ALA A 272 -11.82 -5.03 -4.99
N GLY A 273 -10.62 -4.58 -5.37
CA GLY A 273 -9.61 -5.38 -6.05
C GLY A 273 -9.01 -6.53 -5.22
N ARG A 274 -9.38 -6.67 -3.96
CA ARG A 274 -9.10 -7.90 -3.18
C ARG A 274 -10.01 -9.06 -3.58
N ALA A 275 -11.15 -8.79 -4.19
CA ALA A 275 -11.99 -9.81 -4.81
C ALA A 275 -11.43 -10.18 -6.19
N GLY A 276 -11.54 -11.45 -6.52
CA GLY A 276 -11.16 -12.02 -7.81
C GLY A 276 -9.87 -12.81 -7.75
N ARG A 277 -9.99 -14.12 -8.03
CA ARG A 277 -8.87 -15.00 -8.40
C ARG A 277 -8.64 -14.88 -9.91
N SER A 278 -7.46 -15.23 -10.35
CA SER A 278 -7.13 -15.22 -11.77
C SER A 278 -8.14 -16.06 -12.58
N GLY A 279 -9.01 -15.38 -13.35
CA GLY A 279 -10.00 -16.01 -14.22
C GLY A 279 -11.35 -16.39 -13.58
N GLU A 280 -11.55 -16.21 -12.28
CA GLU A 280 -12.82 -16.51 -11.61
C GLU A 280 -13.70 -15.26 -11.45
N GLU A 281 -15.02 -15.46 -11.42
CA GLU A 281 -15.97 -14.38 -11.12
C GLU A 281 -15.90 -13.98 -9.65
N SER A 282 -16.10 -12.70 -9.38
CA SER A 282 -16.03 -12.15 -8.03
C SER A 282 -17.08 -11.08 -7.77
N LEU A 283 -17.33 -10.80 -6.49
CA LEU A 283 -18.35 -9.85 -6.05
C LEU A 283 -17.73 -8.75 -5.19
N ALA A 284 -18.05 -7.50 -5.49
CA ALA A 284 -17.84 -6.38 -4.59
C ALA A 284 -19.17 -5.71 -4.26
N VAL A 285 -19.41 -5.40 -2.98
CA VAL A 285 -20.65 -4.75 -2.54
C VAL A 285 -20.28 -3.49 -1.76
N LEU A 286 -20.71 -2.33 -2.24
CA LEU A 286 -20.66 -1.08 -1.48
C LEU A 286 -22.01 -0.88 -0.77
N VAL A 287 -21.99 -0.99 0.54
CA VAL A 287 -23.17 -0.77 1.39
C VAL A 287 -23.21 0.69 1.83
N ALA A 288 -24.23 1.44 1.45
CA ALA A 288 -24.35 2.84 1.81
C ALA A 288 -24.49 3.03 3.34
N ALA A 289 -23.67 3.89 3.91
CA ALA A 289 -23.87 4.41 5.26
C ALA A 289 -24.94 5.51 5.26
N GLY A 290 -25.34 5.98 6.45
CA GLY A 290 -26.34 7.04 6.58
C GLY A 290 -25.86 8.44 6.16
N ALA A 291 -24.66 8.58 5.60
CA ALA A 291 -24.13 9.85 5.13
C ALA A 291 -24.72 10.24 3.76
N PRO A 292 -24.99 11.54 3.52
CA PRO A 292 -25.57 12.00 2.24
C PRO A 292 -24.73 11.60 1.02
N LEU A 293 -23.40 11.58 1.15
CA LEU A 293 -22.50 11.16 0.07
C LEU A 293 -22.68 9.68 -0.28
N ASP A 294 -22.79 8.81 0.71
CA ASP A 294 -22.97 7.37 0.49
C ASP A 294 -24.28 7.10 -0.27
N THR A 295 -25.37 7.76 0.16
CA THR A 295 -26.69 7.68 -0.51
C THR A 295 -26.60 8.21 -1.94
N TYR A 296 -25.95 9.35 -2.15
CA TYR A 296 -25.75 9.89 -3.49
C TYR A 296 -25.02 8.90 -4.41
N LEU A 297 -23.91 8.30 -3.92
CA LEU A 297 -23.09 7.40 -4.71
C LEU A 297 -23.82 6.12 -5.13
N VAL A 298 -24.65 5.55 -4.26
CA VAL A 298 -25.38 4.31 -4.62
C VAL A 298 -26.51 4.59 -5.62
N HIS A 299 -27.03 5.81 -5.70
CA HIS A 299 -28.03 6.22 -6.69
C HIS A 299 -27.43 6.81 -7.97
N HIS A 300 -26.11 7.09 -7.99
CA HIS A 300 -25.40 7.67 -9.13
C HIS A 300 -24.17 6.83 -9.50
N PRO A 301 -24.35 5.65 -10.13
CA PRO A 301 -23.25 4.74 -10.49
C PRO A 301 -22.12 5.43 -11.26
N ASP A 302 -22.46 6.37 -12.16
CA ASP A 302 -21.47 7.11 -12.94
C ASP A 302 -20.52 7.94 -12.07
N ALA A 303 -20.97 8.40 -10.91
CA ALA A 303 -20.12 9.09 -9.95
C ALA A 303 -19.11 8.14 -9.27
N VAL A 304 -19.38 6.84 -9.26
CA VAL A 304 -18.47 5.82 -8.73
C VAL A 304 -17.54 5.30 -9.83
N PHE A 305 -18.09 4.90 -10.97
CA PHE A 305 -17.39 4.16 -12.01
C PHE A 305 -16.86 5.03 -13.15
N GLY A 306 -17.54 6.13 -13.49
CA GLY A 306 -17.20 7.00 -14.60
C GLY A 306 -16.18 8.08 -14.27
N ALA A 307 -15.90 8.34 -13.00
CA ALA A 307 -14.96 9.39 -12.61
C ALA A 307 -13.56 8.82 -12.34
N PRO A 308 -12.49 9.54 -12.73
CA PRO A 308 -11.13 9.12 -12.41
C PRO A 308 -10.88 9.11 -10.91
N VAL A 309 -9.89 8.36 -10.47
CA VAL A 309 -9.40 8.42 -9.08
C VAL A 309 -8.81 9.81 -8.79
N GLU A 310 -8.76 10.14 -7.52
CA GLU A 310 -8.28 11.44 -7.06
C GLU A 310 -6.82 11.68 -7.48
N ALA A 311 -6.51 12.92 -7.88
CA ALA A 311 -5.15 13.32 -8.19
C ALA A 311 -4.25 13.19 -6.96
N THR A 312 -3.07 12.66 -7.15
CA THR A 312 -2.06 12.55 -6.09
C THR A 312 -1.29 13.87 -5.99
N VAL A 313 -1.49 14.58 -4.88
CA VAL A 313 -0.77 15.83 -4.60
C VAL A 313 0.62 15.50 -4.06
N LEU A 314 1.65 15.95 -4.75
CA LEU A 314 3.05 15.84 -4.36
C LEU A 314 3.77 17.15 -4.72
N ASP A 315 4.37 17.78 -3.72
CA ASP A 315 5.21 18.97 -3.92
C ASP A 315 6.66 18.66 -3.48
N PRO A 316 7.54 18.26 -4.40
CA PRO A 316 8.94 17.97 -4.10
C PRO A 316 9.77 19.24 -3.77
N HIS A 317 9.24 20.43 -4.06
CA HIS A 317 9.87 21.72 -3.85
C HIS A 317 9.40 22.42 -2.56
N ASN A 318 8.59 21.76 -1.74
CA ASN A 318 8.18 22.32 -0.45
C ASN A 318 9.40 22.75 0.37
N ARG A 319 9.57 24.06 0.57
CA ARG A 319 10.75 24.67 1.18
C ARG A 319 11.05 24.15 2.58
N HIS A 320 10.02 23.88 3.37
CA HIS A 320 10.14 23.35 4.73
C HIS A 320 10.65 21.91 4.78
N VAL A 321 10.41 21.15 3.71
CA VAL A 321 10.92 19.78 3.54
C VAL A 321 12.28 19.81 2.87
N LEU A 322 12.45 20.63 1.84
CA LEU A 322 13.65 20.66 1.00
C LEU A 322 14.88 21.15 1.77
N ALA A 323 14.75 22.23 2.58
CA ALA A 323 15.89 22.82 3.31
C ALA A 323 16.63 21.80 4.20
N PRO A 324 15.97 21.03 5.11
CA PRO A 324 16.68 20.02 5.90
C PRO A 324 17.24 18.88 5.06
N HIS A 325 16.64 18.56 3.89
CA HIS A 325 17.19 17.56 2.99
C HIS A 325 18.41 18.05 2.23
N LEU A 326 18.53 19.35 1.91
CA LEU A 326 19.73 19.94 1.34
C LEU A 326 20.88 19.92 2.37
N ALA A 327 20.61 20.25 3.63
CA ALA A 327 21.60 20.13 4.71
C ALA A 327 22.09 18.67 4.88
N ALA A 328 21.18 17.70 4.87
CA ALA A 328 21.52 16.29 4.92
C ALA A 328 22.32 15.84 3.68
N ALA A 329 21.96 16.32 2.50
CA ALA A 329 22.71 16.05 1.26
C ALA A 329 24.14 16.61 1.30
N ALA A 330 24.31 17.81 1.86
CA ALA A 330 25.64 18.43 2.04
C ALA A 330 26.53 17.64 3.03
N ALA A 331 25.90 17.09 4.09
CA ALA A 331 26.59 16.24 5.06
C ALA A 331 27.03 14.88 4.48
N GLU A 332 26.29 14.35 3.51
CA GLU A 332 26.64 13.09 2.81
C GLU A 332 27.78 13.28 1.82
N LEU A 333 27.67 14.29 0.99
CA LEU A 333 28.64 14.66 -0.05
C LEU A 333 28.60 16.19 -0.26
N PRO A 334 29.71 16.87 -0.57
CA PRO A 334 29.69 18.28 -0.93
C PRO A 334 28.67 18.56 -2.06
N LEU A 335 27.81 19.56 -1.90
CA LEU A 335 26.84 19.97 -2.92
C LEU A 335 27.55 20.69 -4.07
N THR A 336 27.16 20.36 -5.29
CA THR A 336 27.62 21.03 -6.53
C THR A 336 26.42 21.71 -7.21
N GLU A 337 26.72 22.59 -8.19
CA GLU A 337 25.68 23.23 -9.02
C GLU A 337 24.77 22.20 -9.72
N ALA A 338 25.39 21.14 -10.25
CA ALA A 338 24.64 20.05 -10.89
C ALA A 338 23.69 19.33 -9.92
N ASP A 339 24.07 19.22 -8.65
CA ASP A 339 23.24 18.66 -7.61
C ASP A 339 22.02 19.54 -7.33
N LEU A 340 22.20 20.87 -7.27
CA LEU A 340 21.12 21.81 -7.00
C LEU A 340 20.02 21.73 -8.07
N ALA A 341 20.40 21.60 -9.34
CA ALA A 341 19.46 21.41 -10.44
C ALA A 341 18.54 20.16 -10.25
N MET A 342 19.07 19.11 -9.62
CA MET A 342 18.31 17.89 -9.30
C MET A 342 17.21 18.15 -8.26
N PHE A 343 17.42 19.09 -7.35
CA PHE A 343 16.46 19.46 -6.30
C PHE A 343 15.45 20.54 -6.75
N GLY A 344 15.67 21.18 -7.89
CA GLY A 344 14.81 22.20 -8.47
C GLY A 344 15.23 23.64 -8.16
N ASP A 345 14.51 24.60 -8.72
CA ASP A 345 14.87 26.01 -8.74
C ASP A 345 14.97 26.65 -7.35
N ASP A 346 14.17 26.16 -6.39
CA ASP A 346 14.21 26.64 -5.00
C ASP A 346 15.45 26.20 -4.23
N ALA A 347 16.23 25.25 -4.75
CA ALA A 347 17.38 24.70 -4.02
C ALA A 347 18.50 25.75 -3.82
N ARG A 348 18.83 26.54 -4.83
CA ARG A 348 19.87 27.56 -4.75
C ARG A 348 19.55 28.61 -3.68
N PRO A 349 18.38 29.31 -3.71
CA PRO A 349 18.04 30.29 -2.69
C PRO A 349 18.02 29.72 -1.26
N LEU A 350 17.63 28.44 -1.11
CA LEU A 350 17.63 27.78 0.19
C LEU A 350 19.04 27.49 0.69
N VAL A 351 19.95 27.04 -0.18
CA VAL A 351 21.36 26.84 0.19
C VAL A 351 21.99 28.17 0.60
N ASP A 352 21.78 29.23 -0.17
CA ASP A 352 22.31 30.58 0.16
C ASP A 352 21.79 31.04 1.54
N THR A 353 20.55 30.75 1.87
CA THR A 353 19.98 31.05 3.19
C THR A 353 20.56 30.17 4.31
N LEU A 354 20.91 28.91 4.03
CA LEU A 354 21.48 27.99 5.03
C LEU A 354 22.97 28.26 5.32
N VAL A 355 23.67 28.89 4.41
CA VAL A 355 25.10 29.21 4.53
C VAL A 355 25.31 30.60 5.13
N ALA A 356 24.36 31.54 4.97
CA ALA A 356 24.38 32.88 5.57
C ALA A 356 24.19 32.83 7.09
#